data_ce5770fbfe346c7ee0756fbd775f01a2
#
_entry.id   ce5770fbfe346c7ee0756fbd775f01a2
#
_cell.length_a   1.000
_cell.length_b   1.000
_cell.length_c   1.000
_cell.angle_alpha   90.00
_cell.angle_beta   90.00
_cell.angle_gamma   90.00
#
_symmetry.space_group_name_H-M   'P 1'
#
loop_
_entity.id
_entity.type
_entity.pdbx_description
1 polymer ?
#
loop_
_entity_poly.entity_id
_entity_poly.type
_entity_poly.pdbx_seq_one_letter_code
_entity_poly.pdbx_strand_id
1 'polypeptide(L)'
;DNRFSQVQNQLEYVPPRSYQPPDLKKYQADKTDLEKLTRSQSLYVPCYSHIYYHGGAPLLLETTLSIRNIDREQPVFITAINYHDTDGKLVKTYLDQPVRLTPFQTLEFLVEEKDSTGGSGANFLVSWAGDEGVNQPQVETVMIGTSGPRAIAFSRSATVISTSEN
;
A
#
# COMPACT_ATOMS: atom_id res chain seq x y z
N ASP A 1 -4.75 -45.40 -4.07
CA ASP A 1 -4.87 -44.50 -5.20
C ASP A 1 -4.07 -43.19 -4.99
N ASN A 2 -2.74 -43.39 -5.04
CA ASN A 2 -1.76 -42.35 -4.72
C ASN A 2 -1.64 -41.25 -5.79
N ARG A 3 -2.20 -41.42 -6.98
CA ARG A 3 -2.10 -40.45 -8.08
C ARG A 3 -3.12 -39.34 -7.97
N PHE A 4 -4.31 -39.64 -7.46
CA PHE A 4 -5.36 -38.62 -7.29
C PHE A 4 -5.01 -37.66 -6.16
N SER A 5 -4.45 -38.14 -5.06
CA SER A 5 -3.99 -37.31 -3.94
C SER A 5 -2.77 -36.46 -4.32
N GLN A 6 -1.89 -36.94 -5.21
CA GLN A 6 -0.78 -36.10 -5.70
C GLN A 6 -1.23 -34.98 -6.63
N VAL A 7 -2.25 -35.20 -7.46
CA VAL A 7 -2.82 -34.18 -8.32
C VAL A 7 -3.63 -33.16 -7.51
N GLN A 8 -4.39 -33.61 -6.52
CA GLN A 8 -5.08 -32.70 -5.59
C GLN A 8 -4.10 -31.85 -4.79
N ASN A 9 -3.02 -32.44 -4.28
CA ASN A 9 -2.00 -31.68 -3.56
C ASN A 9 -1.24 -30.67 -4.45
N GLN A 10 -1.13 -30.92 -5.76
CA GLN A 10 -0.56 -29.97 -6.71
C GLN A 10 -1.54 -28.83 -7.08
N LEU A 11 -2.84 -29.10 -7.02
CA LEU A 11 -3.87 -28.09 -7.26
C LEU A 11 -4.11 -27.19 -6.04
N GLU A 12 -3.74 -27.64 -4.85
CA GLU A 12 -3.87 -26.91 -3.58
C GLU A 12 -2.55 -26.31 -3.09
N TYR A 13 -1.51 -26.22 -3.94
CA TYR A 13 -0.26 -25.59 -3.53
C TYR A 13 -0.48 -24.12 -3.18
N VAL A 14 -0.50 -23.83 -1.90
CA VAL A 14 -0.44 -22.48 -1.37
C VAL A 14 1.02 -22.17 -1.05
N PRO A 15 1.66 -21.23 -1.75
CA PRO A 15 3.02 -20.83 -1.44
C PRO A 15 3.17 -20.44 0.01
N PRO A 16 4.32 -20.69 0.64
CA PRO A 16 4.57 -20.21 2.00
C PRO A 16 4.40 -18.69 2.06
N ARG A 17 3.73 -18.20 3.10
CA ARG A 17 3.60 -16.78 3.35
C ARG A 17 4.97 -16.23 3.74
N SER A 18 5.54 -15.38 2.90
CA SER A 18 6.84 -14.76 3.15
C SER A 18 6.75 -13.28 3.51
N TYR A 19 5.60 -12.64 3.24
CA TYR A 19 5.39 -11.25 3.65
C TYR A 19 5.39 -11.14 5.18
N GLN A 20 6.17 -10.18 5.67
CA GLN A 20 6.16 -9.75 7.06
C GLN A 20 5.83 -8.25 7.08
N PRO A 21 4.91 -7.81 7.95
CA PRO A 21 4.71 -6.37 8.17
C PRO A 21 6.04 -5.69 8.49
N PRO A 22 6.29 -4.48 7.98
CA PRO A 22 7.53 -3.78 8.26
C PRO A 22 7.69 -3.50 9.75
N ASP A 23 8.90 -3.70 10.26
CA ASP A 23 9.27 -3.26 11.61
C ASP A 23 9.48 -1.73 11.59
N LEU A 24 8.44 -0.99 11.91
CA LEU A 24 8.42 0.47 11.84
C LEU A 24 9.44 1.15 12.76
N LYS A 25 9.93 0.45 13.78
CA LYS A 25 11.00 0.97 14.66
C LYS A 25 12.30 1.22 13.91
N LYS A 26 12.55 0.45 12.84
CA LYS A 26 13.74 0.62 11.97
C LYS A 26 13.68 1.89 11.11
N TYR A 27 12.50 2.48 10.96
CA TYR A 27 12.24 3.65 10.12
C TYR A 27 11.88 4.89 10.95
N GLN A 28 12.02 4.83 12.26
CA GLN A 28 11.58 5.88 13.16
C GLN A 28 12.30 7.21 12.85
N ALA A 29 11.51 8.27 12.73
CA ALA A 29 12.02 9.63 12.53
C ALA A 29 12.24 10.32 13.87
N ASP A 30 13.30 11.15 13.95
CA ASP A 30 13.51 12.03 15.09
C ASP A 30 12.59 13.25 15.01
N LYS A 31 12.05 13.69 16.14
CA LYS A 31 11.18 14.88 16.19
C LYS A 31 11.88 16.14 15.67
N THR A 32 13.19 16.26 15.91
CA THR A 32 14.00 17.39 15.43
C THR A 32 14.13 17.43 13.91
N ASP A 33 14.06 16.29 13.23
CA ASP A 33 14.07 16.23 11.77
C ASP A 33 12.75 16.77 11.19
N LEU A 34 11.64 16.45 11.84
CA LEU A 34 10.30 16.87 11.38
C LEU A 34 10.07 18.39 11.50
N GLU A 35 10.63 19.02 12.52
CA GLU A 35 10.47 20.46 12.77
C GLU A 35 11.12 21.35 11.69
N LYS A 36 12.05 20.80 10.93
CA LYS A 36 12.81 21.51 9.89
C LYS A 36 12.22 21.37 8.49
N LEU A 37 11.20 20.54 8.34
CA LEU A 37 10.63 20.22 7.04
C LEU A 37 9.75 21.38 6.54
N THR A 38 9.95 21.75 5.28
CA THR A 38 9.30 22.92 4.67
C THR A 38 8.16 22.57 3.74
N ARG A 39 8.08 21.31 3.30
CA ARG A 39 7.09 20.85 2.32
C ARG A 39 6.35 19.63 2.82
N SER A 40 5.04 19.61 2.66
CA SER A 40 4.20 18.45 2.92
C SER A 40 3.11 18.30 1.87
N GLN A 41 2.71 17.05 1.63
CA GLN A 41 1.61 16.72 0.73
C GLN A 41 0.78 15.58 1.29
N SER A 42 -0.49 15.54 0.88
CA SER A 42 -1.34 14.37 1.02
C SER A 42 -1.63 13.77 -0.34
N LEU A 43 -1.45 12.45 -0.43
CA LEU A 43 -1.60 11.66 -1.63
C LEU A 43 -2.76 10.69 -1.47
N TYR A 44 -3.67 10.69 -2.43
CA TYR A 44 -4.78 9.74 -2.51
C TYR A 44 -4.42 8.64 -3.49
N VAL A 45 -4.52 7.38 -3.08
CA VAL A 45 -4.33 6.23 -3.97
C VAL A 45 -5.50 5.26 -3.86
N PRO A 46 -6.16 4.90 -4.98
CA PRO A 46 -7.23 3.91 -4.96
C PRO A 46 -6.74 2.54 -4.51
N CYS A 47 -7.60 1.83 -3.81
CA CYS A 47 -7.42 0.44 -3.41
C CYS A 47 -8.70 -0.32 -3.70
N TYR A 48 -8.59 -1.54 -4.20
CA TYR A 48 -9.74 -2.37 -4.55
C TYR A 48 -9.65 -3.68 -3.78
N SER A 49 -10.59 -3.93 -2.87
CA SER A 49 -10.73 -5.27 -2.25
C SER A 49 -11.33 -6.28 -3.22
N HIS A 50 -12.07 -5.81 -4.21
CA HIS A 50 -12.62 -6.59 -5.31
C HIS A 50 -12.93 -5.70 -6.51
N ILE A 51 -13.02 -6.33 -7.66
CA ILE A 51 -13.59 -5.77 -8.90
C ILE A 51 -14.70 -6.68 -9.38
N TYR A 52 -15.49 -6.21 -10.32
CA TYR A 52 -16.64 -6.96 -10.83
C TYR A 52 -16.35 -7.57 -12.20
N TYR A 53 -16.91 -8.76 -12.44
CA TYR A 53 -16.91 -9.46 -13.73
C TYR A 53 -18.21 -10.23 -13.92
N HIS A 54 -18.47 -10.76 -15.09
CA HIS A 54 -19.68 -11.54 -15.41
C HIS A 54 -20.99 -10.87 -14.94
N GLY A 55 -21.14 -9.56 -15.19
CA GLY A 55 -22.36 -8.83 -14.86
C GLY A 55 -22.53 -8.51 -13.38
N GLY A 56 -21.46 -8.59 -12.57
CA GLY A 56 -21.47 -8.14 -11.18
C GLY A 56 -20.97 -9.13 -10.15
N ALA A 57 -20.43 -10.27 -10.57
CA ALA A 57 -19.74 -11.16 -9.63
C ALA A 57 -18.43 -10.52 -9.12
N PRO A 58 -18.12 -10.58 -7.82
CA PRO A 58 -16.88 -10.01 -7.30
C PRO A 58 -15.70 -10.94 -7.57
N LEU A 59 -14.59 -10.37 -8.04
CA LEU A 59 -13.27 -10.98 -8.02
C LEU A 59 -12.48 -10.37 -6.86
N LEU A 60 -12.12 -11.17 -5.87
CA LEU A 60 -11.39 -10.73 -4.71
C LEU A 60 -9.93 -10.47 -5.05
N LEU A 61 -9.36 -9.42 -4.44
CA LEU A 61 -8.01 -8.94 -4.72
C LEU A 61 -7.19 -8.83 -3.44
N GLU A 62 -5.89 -9.13 -3.56
CA GLU A 62 -4.88 -8.66 -2.62
C GLU A 62 -4.28 -7.37 -3.12
N THR A 63 -3.97 -6.45 -2.21
CA THR A 63 -3.36 -5.16 -2.55
C THR A 63 -2.05 -4.98 -1.81
N THR A 64 -1.01 -4.61 -2.54
CA THR A 64 0.22 -4.09 -1.97
C THR A 64 0.23 -2.57 -2.12
N LEU A 65 0.30 -1.85 -0.99
CA LEU A 65 0.64 -0.43 -0.97
C LEU A 65 2.16 -0.31 -0.97
N SER A 66 2.71 0.40 -1.97
CA SER A 66 4.15 0.63 -2.12
C SER A 66 4.43 2.12 -2.04
N ILE A 67 5.29 2.52 -1.11
CA ILE A 67 5.71 3.91 -0.89
C ILE A 67 7.21 3.96 -1.06
N ARG A 68 7.68 4.71 -2.07
CA ARG A 68 9.08 4.73 -2.49
C ARG A 68 9.67 6.13 -2.40
N ASN A 69 10.78 6.26 -1.68
CA ASN A 69 11.60 7.45 -1.82
C ASN A 69 12.38 7.35 -3.13
N ILE A 70 12.06 8.20 -4.09
CA ILE A 70 12.74 8.28 -5.40
C ILE A 70 13.78 9.39 -5.45
N ASP A 71 14.03 10.08 -4.35
CA ASP A 71 15.10 11.05 -4.27
C ASP A 71 16.46 10.36 -4.17
N ARG A 72 17.48 10.96 -4.78
CA ARG A 72 18.84 10.40 -4.81
C ARG A 72 19.63 10.70 -3.55
N GLU A 73 19.31 11.78 -2.87
CA GLU A 73 20.14 12.36 -1.82
C GLU A 73 19.39 12.63 -0.52
N GLN A 74 18.10 12.97 -0.62
CA GLN A 74 17.32 13.45 0.50
C GLN A 74 16.36 12.39 1.05
N PRO A 75 16.15 12.32 2.37
CA PRO A 75 15.12 11.49 2.95
C PRO A 75 13.73 12.08 2.71
N VAL A 76 12.72 11.22 2.74
CA VAL A 76 11.31 11.61 2.85
C VAL A 76 10.75 11.04 4.14
N PHE A 77 9.78 11.75 4.71
CA PHE A 77 9.12 11.37 5.96
C PHE A 77 7.66 11.06 5.67
N ILE A 78 7.24 9.85 5.97
CA ILE A 78 5.84 9.46 5.85
C ILE A 78 5.18 9.74 7.19
N THR A 79 4.23 10.65 7.21
CA THR A 79 3.63 11.17 8.45
C THR A 79 2.30 10.51 8.79
N ALA A 80 1.57 10.00 7.79
CA ALA A 80 0.33 9.26 8.00
C ALA A 80 0.05 8.29 6.85
N ILE A 81 -0.54 7.16 7.16
CA ILE A 81 -1.09 6.21 6.20
C ILE A 81 -2.44 5.76 6.75
N ASN A 82 -3.51 6.22 6.14
CA ASN A 82 -4.88 5.94 6.54
C ASN A 82 -5.61 5.17 5.44
N TYR A 83 -6.30 4.13 5.82
CA TYR A 83 -7.09 3.28 4.93
C TYR A 83 -8.58 3.53 5.17
N HIS A 84 -9.29 3.88 4.10
CA HIS A 84 -10.74 4.15 4.13
C HIS A 84 -11.48 3.12 3.28
N ASP A 85 -12.71 2.80 3.69
CA ASP A 85 -13.61 1.97 2.90
C ASP A 85 -14.34 2.75 1.80
N THR A 86 -15.18 2.06 1.05
CA THR A 86 -15.98 2.61 -0.04
C THR A 86 -16.87 3.78 0.40
N ASP A 87 -17.33 3.78 1.65
CA ASP A 87 -18.19 4.83 2.22
C ASP A 87 -17.38 6.02 2.80
N GLY A 88 -16.05 5.97 2.67
CA GLY A 88 -15.15 7.01 3.19
C GLY A 88 -14.85 6.88 4.69
N LYS A 89 -15.25 5.78 5.31
CA LYS A 89 -15.00 5.54 6.71
C LYS A 89 -13.55 5.09 6.92
N LEU A 90 -12.87 5.68 7.91
CA LEU A 90 -11.55 5.22 8.34
C LEU A 90 -11.64 3.82 8.93
N VAL A 91 -10.95 2.87 8.30
CA VAL A 91 -10.87 1.47 8.72
C VAL A 91 -9.62 1.21 9.55
N LYS A 92 -8.47 1.74 9.12
CA LYS A 92 -7.19 1.47 9.76
C LYS A 92 -6.21 2.62 9.57
N THR A 93 -5.45 2.89 10.62
CA THR A 93 -4.26 3.75 10.61
C THR A 93 -3.03 2.85 10.72
N TYR A 94 -2.10 2.99 9.77
CA TYR A 94 -0.93 2.11 9.67
C TYR A 94 0.29 2.63 10.43
N LEU A 95 0.36 3.92 10.71
CA LEU A 95 1.48 4.53 11.42
C LEU A 95 1.03 5.14 12.74
N ASP A 96 1.71 4.78 13.83
CA ASP A 96 1.58 5.46 15.13
C ASP A 96 2.45 6.72 15.21
N GLN A 97 3.57 6.70 14.48
CA GLN A 97 4.55 7.77 14.43
C GLN A 97 5.09 7.93 13.00
N PRO A 98 5.57 9.12 12.62
CA PRO A 98 6.24 9.32 11.35
C PRO A 98 7.44 8.39 11.18
N VAL A 99 7.65 7.95 9.94
CA VAL A 99 8.80 7.13 9.55
C VAL A 99 9.65 7.87 8.53
N ARG A 100 10.95 7.62 8.56
CA ARG A 100 11.94 8.19 7.66
C ARG A 100 12.35 7.15 6.62
N LEU A 101 12.22 7.49 5.35
CA LEU A 101 12.73 6.70 4.24
C LEU A 101 14.00 7.36 3.68
N THR A 102 15.10 6.63 3.69
CA THR A 102 16.34 7.05 3.05
C THR A 102 16.23 6.96 1.52
N PRO A 103 17.14 7.57 0.74
CA PRO A 103 17.12 7.50 -0.71
C PRO A 103 16.95 6.07 -1.23
N PHE A 104 16.02 5.89 -2.16
CA PHE A 104 15.63 4.63 -2.80
C PHE A 104 15.03 3.56 -1.88
N GLN A 105 14.77 3.88 -0.62
CA GLN A 105 14.12 2.98 0.31
C GLN A 105 12.61 2.89 0.02
N THR A 106 12.06 1.70 0.18
CA THR A 106 10.64 1.40 -0.01
C THR A 106 10.01 0.91 1.28
N LEU A 107 8.79 1.36 1.55
CA LEU A 107 7.92 0.86 2.60
C LEU A 107 6.69 0.21 1.96
N GLU A 108 6.36 -1.01 2.38
CA GLU A 108 5.26 -1.78 1.79
C GLU A 108 4.30 -2.31 2.86
N PHE A 109 3.01 -2.30 2.52
CA PHE A 109 1.95 -2.91 3.32
C PHE A 109 1.06 -3.79 2.43
N LEU A 110 0.69 -4.95 2.96
CA LEU A 110 -0.22 -5.88 2.30
C LEU A 110 -1.61 -5.79 2.91
N VAL A 111 -2.64 -5.64 2.05
CA VAL A 111 -4.04 -5.90 2.38
C VAL A 111 -4.43 -7.23 1.75
N GLU A 112 -4.62 -8.25 2.58
CA GLU A 112 -4.89 -9.61 2.10
C GLU A 112 -6.29 -9.73 1.45
N GLU A 113 -6.43 -10.67 0.52
CA GLU A 113 -7.69 -10.99 -0.15
C GLU A 113 -8.85 -11.26 0.82
N LYS A 114 -8.58 -11.91 1.95
CA LYS A 114 -9.57 -12.18 3.00
C LYS A 114 -10.11 -10.93 3.69
N ASP A 115 -9.39 -9.81 3.60
CA ASP A 115 -9.83 -8.53 4.14
C ASP A 115 -10.65 -7.77 3.09
N SER A 116 -11.94 -8.02 3.08
CA SER A 116 -12.89 -7.39 2.17
C SER A 116 -13.54 -6.12 2.72
N THR A 117 -13.12 -5.63 3.88
CA THR A 117 -13.76 -4.49 4.59
C THR A 117 -13.70 -3.19 3.81
N GLY A 118 -12.66 -2.98 2.99
CA GLY A 118 -12.51 -1.77 2.18
C GLY A 118 -13.52 -1.65 1.03
N GLY A 119 -13.85 -2.76 0.39
CA GLY A 119 -14.73 -2.78 -0.78
C GLY A 119 -14.06 -2.34 -2.08
N SER A 120 -14.88 -2.11 -3.11
CA SER A 120 -14.40 -1.73 -4.46
C SER A 120 -13.98 -0.26 -4.58
N GLY A 121 -14.35 0.57 -3.61
CA GLY A 121 -14.03 2.01 -3.57
C GLY A 121 -13.11 2.40 -2.44
N ALA A 122 -12.36 1.45 -1.86
CA ALA A 122 -11.38 1.73 -0.82
C ALA A 122 -10.23 2.62 -1.32
N ASN A 123 -9.52 3.23 -0.39
CA ASN A 123 -8.37 4.07 -0.70
C ASN A 123 -7.39 4.13 0.47
N PHE A 124 -6.15 4.50 0.14
CA PHE A 124 -5.20 4.99 1.11
C PHE A 124 -5.02 6.50 0.97
N LEU A 125 -4.96 7.18 2.09
CA LEU A 125 -4.47 8.55 2.19
C LEU A 125 -3.08 8.49 2.81
N VAL A 126 -2.07 8.89 2.03
CA VAL A 126 -0.66 8.90 2.44
C VAL A 126 -0.21 10.34 2.56
N SER A 127 0.21 10.74 3.75
CA SER A 127 0.79 12.07 3.99
C SER A 127 2.30 11.93 4.16
N TRP A 128 3.04 12.86 3.56
CA TRP A 128 4.49 12.91 3.64
C TRP A 128 5.00 14.34 3.77
N ALA A 129 6.23 14.46 4.25
CA ALA A 129 6.93 15.72 4.37
C ALA A 129 8.39 15.57 3.97
N GLY A 130 9.01 16.66 3.57
CA GLY A 130 10.42 16.73 3.18
C GLY A 130 10.93 18.15 3.13
N ASP A 131 12.23 18.29 2.84
CA ASP A 131 12.86 19.58 2.61
C ASP A 131 12.51 20.13 1.23
N GLU A 132 12.82 21.41 1.03
CA GLU A 132 12.70 22.06 -0.26
C GLU A 132 13.47 21.31 -1.34
N GLY A 133 12.85 21.14 -2.49
CA GLY A 133 13.44 20.47 -3.65
C GLY A 133 13.50 18.94 -3.59
N VAL A 134 13.07 18.31 -2.48
CA VAL A 134 12.99 16.85 -2.43
C VAL A 134 11.94 16.33 -3.41
N ASN A 135 12.26 15.23 -4.08
CA ASN A 135 11.31 14.58 -4.98
C ASN A 135 10.13 14.00 -4.20
N GLN A 136 8.93 14.22 -4.74
CA GLN A 136 7.73 13.57 -4.22
C GLN A 136 7.91 12.04 -4.24
N PRO A 137 7.60 11.33 -3.14
CA PRO A 137 7.66 9.89 -3.13
C PRO A 137 6.69 9.29 -4.16
N GLN A 138 7.07 8.17 -4.75
CA GLN A 138 6.19 7.40 -5.61
C GLN A 138 5.33 6.48 -4.75
N VAL A 139 4.02 6.72 -4.78
CA VAL A 139 3.05 5.94 -4.05
C VAL A 139 2.11 5.26 -5.04
N GLU A 140 1.98 3.95 -4.91
CA GLU A 140 1.13 3.14 -5.77
C GLU A 140 0.52 1.97 -5.02
N THR A 141 -0.59 1.47 -5.54
CA THR A 141 -1.19 0.21 -5.14
C THR A 141 -1.10 -0.78 -6.30
N VAL A 142 -0.75 -2.02 -5.98
CA VAL A 142 -0.73 -3.13 -6.92
C VAL A 142 -1.73 -4.16 -6.44
N MET A 143 -2.76 -4.41 -7.24
CA MET A 143 -3.80 -5.38 -6.96
C MET A 143 -3.57 -6.65 -7.77
N ILE A 144 -3.74 -7.80 -7.15
CA ILE A 144 -3.72 -9.12 -7.80
C ILE A 144 -4.88 -9.98 -7.33
N GLY A 145 -5.48 -10.69 -8.26
CA GLY A 145 -6.54 -11.67 -7.99
C GLY A 145 -6.46 -12.86 -8.92
N THR A 146 -7.03 -13.98 -8.50
CA THR A 146 -7.08 -15.22 -9.28
C THR A 146 -8.50 -15.72 -9.40
N SER A 147 -8.82 -16.30 -10.54
CA SER A 147 -10.07 -17.00 -10.80
C SER A 147 -9.77 -18.27 -11.60
N GLY A 148 -9.79 -19.44 -10.93
CA GLY A 148 -9.33 -20.71 -11.51
C GLY A 148 -7.86 -20.61 -11.94
N PRO A 149 -7.51 -20.99 -13.20
CA PRO A 149 -6.15 -20.92 -13.71
C PRO A 149 -5.72 -19.53 -14.18
N ARG A 150 -6.59 -18.53 -14.07
CA ARG A 150 -6.35 -17.16 -14.57
C ARG A 150 -5.96 -16.25 -13.41
N ALA A 151 -5.06 -15.33 -13.68
CA ALA A 151 -4.70 -14.25 -12.78
C ALA A 151 -4.84 -12.91 -13.49
N ILE A 152 -5.21 -11.89 -12.71
CA ILE A 152 -5.22 -10.50 -13.16
C ILE A 152 -4.42 -9.67 -12.16
N ALA A 153 -3.62 -8.76 -12.66
CA ALA A 153 -2.91 -7.78 -11.85
C ALA A 153 -2.98 -6.42 -12.53
N PHE A 154 -3.12 -5.38 -11.72
CA PHE A 154 -3.08 -3.99 -12.18
C PHE A 154 -2.59 -3.09 -11.06
N SER A 155 -2.18 -1.89 -11.42
CA SER A 155 -1.69 -0.89 -10.47
C SER A 155 -2.41 0.44 -10.63
N ARG A 156 -2.42 1.21 -9.54
CA ARG A 156 -2.91 2.59 -9.53
C ARG A 156 -1.86 3.48 -8.87
N SER A 157 -1.60 4.63 -9.49
CA SER A 157 -0.72 5.65 -8.93
C SER A 157 -1.51 6.64 -8.08
N ALA A 158 -0.85 7.22 -7.08
CA ALA A 158 -1.44 8.22 -6.22
C ALA A 158 -1.62 9.57 -6.93
N THR A 159 -2.62 10.31 -6.48
CA THR A 159 -2.90 11.69 -6.89
C THR A 159 -2.65 12.63 -5.71
N VAL A 160 -1.96 13.74 -5.96
CA VAL A 160 -1.78 14.81 -4.95
C VAL A 160 -3.12 15.53 -4.75
N ILE A 161 -3.61 15.57 -3.50
CA ILE A 161 -4.87 16.25 -3.17
C ILE A 161 -4.67 17.51 -2.30
N SER A 162 -3.53 17.65 -1.66
CA SER A 162 -3.15 18.87 -0.95
C SER A 162 -1.63 19.03 -0.90
N THR A 163 -1.19 20.28 -0.90
CA THR A 163 0.22 20.65 -0.75
C THR A 163 0.31 21.82 0.22
N SER A 164 1.27 21.78 1.16
CA SER A 164 1.66 22.89 2.02
C SER A 164 3.16 23.12 1.90
N GLU A 165 3.55 24.37 1.64
CA GLU A 165 4.92 24.84 1.57
C GLU A 165 5.06 26.04 2.52
N ASN A 166 6.02 25.97 3.46
CA ASN A 166 6.30 27.02 4.46
C ASN A 166 7.60 27.76 4.11
#